data_fc3ac0bc4eb8ca3bd22400a7c738c20f
#
_entry.id   fc3ac0bc4eb8ca3bd22400a7c738c20f
#
_cell.length_a   1.000
_cell.length_b   1.000
_cell.length_c   1.000
_cell.angle_alpha   90.00
_cell.angle_beta   90.00
_cell.angle_gamma   90.00
#
_symmetry.space_group_name_H-M   'P 1'
#
loop_
_entity.id
_entity.type
_entity.pdbx_description
1 polymer ?
#
loop_
_entity_poly.entity_id
_entity_poly.type
_entity_poly.pdbx_seq_one_letter_code
_entity_poly.pdbx_strand_id
1 'polypeptide(L)'
;MKKTFLLFAVLFVVAGLRAQTMDLSGLWRFQFDPMGFGMTPGSELYLSRLGGSIALPGSTDQAGLGVRNEASYVDRLSRRFEYCGMAWYQREVVIPSSWSGKDIVLTLERCHWATTVYVDSEQAGADERLSVPNRFSLTSLMTPGVHTLTICVDNRLKYPMDQWAHGTTEYTQTNWNGIVGRIELEARPALNIKQMRIDPDVDNRKIHVRLHLGAGKEAAKGELALQVTGKDGKPVNSVTVPVELPAGGSEISHDVELGKNVRLWDEFDPALYRL
;
A
#
# COMPACT_ATOMS: atom_id res chain seq x y z
N MET A 1 29.23 -5.37 -57.82
CA MET A 1 27.91 -5.31 -57.16
C MET A 1 28.14 -5.20 -55.67
N LYS A 2 28.01 -3.98 -55.10
CA LYS A 2 28.14 -3.72 -53.68
C LYS A 2 26.76 -3.93 -53.03
N LYS A 3 26.62 -4.92 -52.14
CA LYS A 3 25.40 -5.13 -51.36
C LYS A 3 25.45 -4.20 -50.14
N THR A 4 24.65 -3.18 -50.16
CA THR A 4 24.43 -2.26 -49.05
C THR A 4 23.49 -2.95 -48.04
N PHE A 5 23.99 -3.35 -46.87
CA PHE A 5 23.16 -3.82 -45.74
C PHE A 5 22.57 -2.61 -45.06
N LEU A 6 21.24 -2.48 -45.17
CA LEU A 6 20.47 -1.47 -44.43
C LEU A 6 20.23 -2.00 -43.03
N LEU A 7 20.96 -1.45 -42.04
CA LEU A 7 20.77 -1.76 -40.63
C LEU A 7 19.55 -0.99 -40.11
N PHE A 8 18.41 -1.66 -39.98
CA PHE A 8 17.26 -1.09 -39.27
C PHE A 8 17.53 -1.08 -37.78
N ALA A 9 17.92 0.05 -37.20
CA ALA A 9 17.95 0.28 -35.78
C ALA A 9 16.49 0.44 -35.30
N VAL A 10 15.93 -0.60 -34.69
CA VAL A 10 14.66 -0.50 -33.98
C VAL A 10 14.93 0.21 -32.67
N LEU A 11 14.64 1.52 -32.64
CA LEU A 11 14.69 2.33 -31.44
C LEU A 11 13.46 1.95 -30.58
N PHE A 12 13.61 1.05 -29.62
CA PHE A 12 12.59 0.83 -28.59
C PHE A 12 12.52 2.06 -27.69
N VAL A 13 11.58 2.94 -28.00
CA VAL A 13 11.19 4.00 -27.05
C VAL A 13 10.42 3.33 -25.91
N VAL A 14 11.11 3.01 -24.82
CA VAL A 14 10.47 2.63 -23.55
C VAL A 14 9.90 3.91 -22.94
N ALA A 15 8.88 4.46 -23.57
CA ALA A 15 8.12 5.58 -23.01
C ALA A 15 7.01 5.04 -22.12
N GLY A 16 7.12 5.26 -20.82
CA GLY A 16 5.95 5.29 -19.96
C GLY A 16 5.61 4.10 -19.09
N LEU A 17 6.56 3.24 -18.72
CA LEU A 17 6.31 2.15 -17.74
C LEU A 17 6.50 2.58 -16.26
N ARG A 18 6.59 3.86 -15.97
CA ARG A 18 6.68 4.32 -14.59
C ARG A 18 5.30 4.47 -13.97
N ALA A 19 5.16 3.99 -12.72
CA ALA A 19 4.03 4.31 -11.88
C ALA A 19 3.91 5.83 -11.76
N GLN A 20 2.68 6.34 -11.78
CA GLN A 20 2.37 7.74 -11.51
C GLN A 20 1.75 7.81 -10.13
N THR A 21 2.20 8.73 -9.29
CA THR A 21 1.69 8.91 -7.94
C THR A 21 0.93 10.22 -7.82
N MET A 22 -0.10 10.22 -7.00
CA MET A 22 -0.86 11.40 -6.58
C MET A 22 -0.84 11.44 -5.06
N ASP A 23 -0.21 12.48 -4.51
CA ASP A 23 -0.23 12.75 -3.08
C ASP A 23 -1.62 13.23 -2.65
N LEU A 24 -2.16 12.60 -1.63
CA LEU A 24 -3.45 12.94 -1.04
C LEU A 24 -3.31 13.68 0.29
N SER A 25 -2.14 14.17 0.65
CA SER A 25 -1.94 15.03 1.82
C SER A 25 -2.72 16.35 1.69
N GLY A 26 -3.03 16.98 2.81
CA GLY A 26 -3.74 18.25 2.89
C GLY A 26 -5.05 18.20 3.64
N LEU A 27 -5.99 19.06 3.29
CA LEU A 27 -7.25 19.18 4.00
C LEU A 27 -8.26 18.14 3.54
N TRP A 28 -8.82 17.40 4.51
CA TRP A 28 -9.88 16.42 4.32
C TRP A 28 -11.13 16.86 5.07
N ARG A 29 -12.32 16.49 4.60
CA ARG A 29 -13.55 16.54 5.41
C ARG A 29 -13.45 15.48 6.49
N PHE A 30 -14.10 15.71 7.61
CA PHE A 30 -13.93 14.90 8.81
C PHE A 30 -15.22 14.81 9.62
N GLN A 31 -15.44 13.64 10.26
CA GLN A 31 -16.52 13.46 11.24
C GLN A 31 -16.20 12.33 12.21
N PHE A 32 -16.41 12.55 13.50
CA PHE A 32 -16.44 11.47 14.49
C PHE A 32 -17.74 10.67 14.40
N ASP A 33 -17.64 9.38 14.67
CA ASP A 33 -18.77 8.46 14.79
C ASP A 33 -18.55 7.54 16.00
N PRO A 34 -18.73 8.06 17.22
CA PRO A 34 -18.45 7.31 18.44
C PRO A 34 -19.38 6.12 18.65
N MET A 35 -20.57 6.17 18.07
CA MET A 35 -21.56 5.09 18.18
C MET A 35 -21.40 4.02 17.10
N GLY A 36 -20.64 4.31 16.02
CA GLY A 36 -20.41 3.37 14.93
C GLY A 36 -21.61 3.19 14.00
N PHE A 37 -22.47 4.18 13.88
CA PHE A 37 -23.67 4.09 13.03
C PHE A 37 -23.40 4.44 11.56
N GLY A 38 -22.26 5.03 11.27
CA GLY A 38 -21.92 5.50 9.92
C GLY A 38 -21.80 4.43 8.83
N MET A 39 -21.87 3.14 9.20
CA MET A 39 -21.98 2.02 8.27
C MET A 39 -23.39 1.38 8.28
N THR A 40 -24.31 1.88 9.09
CA THR A 40 -25.64 1.30 9.25
C THR A 40 -26.57 1.82 8.15
N PRO A 41 -27.42 0.95 7.55
CA PRO A 41 -28.40 1.37 6.56
C PRO A 41 -29.26 2.56 7.02
N GLY A 42 -29.31 3.62 6.22
CA GLY A 42 -30.00 4.87 6.51
C GLY A 42 -29.17 5.91 7.28
N SER A 43 -27.92 5.60 7.62
CA SER A 43 -27.00 6.51 8.33
C SER A 43 -25.58 6.49 7.72
N GLU A 44 -25.44 6.01 6.49
CA GLU A 44 -24.16 5.81 5.83
C GLU A 44 -23.40 7.13 5.62
N LEU A 45 -22.34 7.34 6.40
CA LEU A 45 -21.52 8.55 6.33
C LEU A 45 -20.73 8.65 5.03
N TYR A 46 -20.40 7.54 4.39
CA TYR A 46 -19.73 7.55 3.09
C TYR A 46 -20.61 8.06 1.94
N LEU A 47 -21.95 8.06 2.10
CA LEU A 47 -22.89 8.65 1.15
C LEU A 47 -23.17 10.13 1.42
N SER A 48 -22.74 10.64 2.57
CA SER A 48 -23.01 12.00 3.02
C SER A 48 -21.76 12.87 2.89
N ARG A 49 -21.97 14.18 2.75
CA ARG A 49 -20.86 15.13 2.84
C ARG A 49 -20.54 15.39 4.31
N LEU A 50 -19.34 15.05 4.74
CA LEU A 50 -18.88 15.27 6.11
C LEU A 50 -18.69 16.77 6.40
N GLY A 51 -19.09 17.20 7.61
CA GLY A 51 -19.19 18.61 7.96
C GLY A 51 -17.94 19.26 8.52
N GLY A 52 -17.07 18.48 9.20
CA GLY A 52 -15.81 18.97 9.79
C GLY A 52 -14.64 18.92 8.83
N SER A 53 -13.46 19.27 9.31
CA SER A 53 -12.22 19.19 8.55
C SER A 53 -11.02 18.84 9.42
N ILE A 54 -10.03 18.17 8.80
CA ILE A 54 -8.76 17.79 9.40
C ILE A 54 -7.65 17.83 8.35
N ALA A 55 -6.44 18.22 8.76
CA ALA A 55 -5.26 18.08 7.92
C ALA A 55 -4.68 16.66 8.05
N LEU A 56 -4.46 15.99 6.91
CA LEU A 56 -3.81 14.71 6.82
C LEU A 56 -2.51 14.81 5.96
N PRO A 57 -1.49 13.99 6.23
CA PRO A 57 -1.39 13.01 7.31
C PRO A 57 -1.35 13.64 8.71
N GLY A 58 -1.92 12.92 9.67
CA GLY A 58 -1.99 13.36 11.06
C GLY A 58 -2.95 12.53 11.90
N SER A 59 -3.02 12.83 13.18
CA SER A 59 -3.95 12.21 14.12
C SER A 59 -4.97 13.24 14.65
N THR A 60 -6.08 12.74 15.18
CA THR A 60 -7.13 13.59 15.74
C THR A 60 -6.65 14.44 16.91
N ASP A 61 -5.80 13.90 17.78
CA ASP A 61 -5.23 14.63 18.91
C ASP A 61 -4.25 15.74 18.47
N GLN A 62 -3.43 15.50 17.45
CA GLN A 62 -2.58 16.55 16.84
C GLN A 62 -3.42 17.69 16.24
N ALA A 63 -4.57 17.35 15.69
CA ALA A 63 -5.51 18.35 15.16
C ALA A 63 -6.34 19.06 16.25
N GLY A 64 -6.16 18.70 17.54
CA GLY A 64 -6.94 19.25 18.64
C GLY A 64 -8.39 18.76 18.68
N LEU A 65 -8.67 17.59 18.10
CA LEU A 65 -10.00 17.01 17.98
C LEU A 65 -10.16 15.84 18.95
N GLY A 66 -11.26 15.83 19.70
CA GLY A 66 -11.58 14.84 20.73
C GLY A 66 -11.95 15.47 22.05
N VAL A 67 -11.96 14.68 23.11
CA VAL A 67 -12.19 15.15 24.48
C VAL A 67 -10.84 15.56 25.07
N ARG A 68 -10.78 16.78 25.58
CA ARG A 68 -9.54 17.29 26.19
C ARG A 68 -9.21 16.50 27.46
N ASN A 69 -7.98 15.96 27.50
CA ASN A 69 -7.46 15.24 28.65
C ASN A 69 -6.72 16.21 29.57
N GLU A 70 -7.22 16.40 30.77
CA GLU A 70 -6.62 17.25 31.80
C GLU A 70 -5.74 16.45 32.80
N ALA A 71 -5.71 15.11 32.65
CA ALA A 71 -4.92 14.25 33.53
C ALA A 71 -3.41 14.35 33.22
N SER A 72 -2.60 14.26 34.25
CA SER A 72 -1.15 14.17 34.12
C SER A 72 -0.71 12.75 34.53
N TYR A 73 -0.02 12.07 33.63
CA TYR A 73 0.51 10.74 33.87
C TYR A 73 2.05 10.80 33.92
N VAL A 74 2.64 10.05 34.84
CA VAL A 74 4.10 9.91 34.97
C VAL A 74 4.60 8.54 34.53
N ASP A 75 3.69 7.59 34.36
CA ASP A 75 3.96 6.17 34.11
C ASP A 75 3.69 5.76 32.66
N ARG A 76 3.14 6.64 31.85
CA ARG A 76 2.75 6.35 30.45
C ARG A 76 2.71 7.62 29.60
N LEU A 77 2.72 7.43 28.29
CA LEU A 77 2.43 8.51 27.34
C LEU A 77 0.94 8.85 27.38
N SER A 78 0.61 10.12 27.20
CA SER A 78 -0.77 10.61 27.18
C SER A 78 -1.00 11.53 25.98
N ARG A 79 -2.25 11.57 25.52
CA ARG A 79 -2.71 12.50 24.49
C ARG A 79 -3.36 13.72 25.15
N ARG A 80 -3.21 14.87 24.51
CA ARG A 80 -3.94 16.06 24.94
C ARG A 80 -5.42 16.00 24.62
N PHE A 81 -5.78 15.34 23.53
CA PHE A 81 -7.16 15.11 23.12
C PHE A 81 -7.35 13.63 22.88
N GLU A 82 -8.38 13.06 23.48
CA GLU A 82 -8.67 11.63 23.43
C GLU A 82 -9.91 11.37 22.59
N TYR A 83 -9.84 10.34 21.78
CA TYR A 83 -10.97 9.81 21.04
C TYR A 83 -10.78 8.31 20.84
N CYS A 84 -11.84 7.54 21.14
CA CYS A 84 -11.91 6.13 20.84
C CYS A 84 -13.24 5.85 20.14
N GLY A 85 -13.17 5.35 18.92
CA GLY A 85 -14.35 5.16 18.06
C GLY A 85 -13.97 5.20 16.58
N MET A 86 -15.00 5.21 15.74
CA MET A 86 -14.85 5.41 14.30
C MET A 86 -14.66 6.89 13.98
N ALA A 87 -13.67 7.20 13.16
CA ALA A 87 -13.44 8.51 12.59
C ALA A 87 -13.46 8.43 11.07
N TRP A 88 -14.18 9.34 10.44
CA TRP A 88 -14.41 9.35 9.00
C TRP A 88 -13.67 10.50 8.34
N TYR A 89 -12.98 10.19 7.27
CA TYR A 89 -12.16 11.11 6.47
C TYR A 89 -12.64 11.06 5.03
N GLN A 90 -12.90 12.20 4.40
CA GLN A 90 -13.49 12.25 3.06
C GLN A 90 -12.80 13.32 2.21
N ARG A 91 -12.53 12.99 0.95
CA ARG A 91 -11.94 13.90 -0.03
C ARG A 91 -12.43 13.62 -1.43
N GLU A 92 -12.66 14.67 -2.23
CA GLU A 92 -12.81 14.54 -3.67
C GLU A 92 -11.45 14.36 -4.34
N VAL A 93 -11.37 13.41 -5.26
CA VAL A 93 -10.16 13.07 -6.01
C VAL A 93 -10.48 13.07 -7.51
N VAL A 94 -9.64 13.73 -8.30
CA VAL A 94 -9.78 13.76 -9.76
C VAL A 94 -8.82 12.77 -10.38
N ILE A 95 -9.35 11.72 -10.99
CA ILE A 95 -8.56 10.71 -11.70
C ILE A 95 -8.34 11.19 -13.14
N PRO A 96 -7.09 11.41 -13.57
CA PRO A 96 -6.81 11.91 -14.91
C PRO A 96 -7.07 10.83 -15.97
N SER A 97 -7.42 11.26 -17.19
CA SER A 97 -7.64 10.34 -18.31
C SER A 97 -6.43 9.47 -18.65
N SER A 98 -5.22 9.94 -18.37
CA SER A 98 -3.97 9.19 -18.53
C SER A 98 -3.84 7.97 -17.61
N TRP A 99 -4.74 7.80 -16.63
CA TRP A 99 -4.81 6.64 -15.74
C TRP A 99 -5.79 5.56 -16.23
N SER A 100 -6.48 5.80 -17.34
CA SER A 100 -7.35 4.80 -17.94
C SER A 100 -6.60 3.49 -18.21
N GLY A 101 -7.18 2.37 -17.81
CA GLY A 101 -6.60 1.04 -18.01
C GLY A 101 -5.40 0.70 -17.11
N LYS A 102 -5.01 1.59 -16.19
CA LYS A 102 -3.95 1.31 -15.22
C LYS A 102 -4.50 0.61 -13.96
N ASP A 103 -3.60 -0.02 -13.22
CA ASP A 103 -3.88 -0.58 -11.90
C ASP A 103 -3.75 0.54 -10.86
N ILE A 104 -4.86 0.91 -10.21
CA ILE A 104 -4.92 2.03 -9.26
C ILE A 104 -4.91 1.47 -7.84
N VAL A 105 -3.92 1.86 -7.05
CA VAL A 105 -3.73 1.40 -5.67
C VAL A 105 -3.67 2.60 -4.73
N LEU A 106 -4.54 2.59 -3.71
CA LEU A 106 -4.44 3.49 -2.56
C LEU A 106 -3.47 2.89 -1.54
N THR A 107 -2.49 3.67 -1.13
CA THR A 107 -1.59 3.34 -0.02
C THR A 107 -1.81 4.31 1.12
N LEU A 108 -2.17 3.78 2.29
CA LEU A 108 -2.21 4.47 3.57
C LEU A 108 -1.05 3.92 4.40
N GLU A 109 -0.01 4.73 4.63
CA GLU A 109 1.24 4.21 5.22
C GLU A 109 1.02 3.67 6.62
N ARG A 110 0.20 4.35 7.43
CA ARG A 110 -0.14 3.90 8.76
C ARG A 110 -1.48 4.45 9.22
N CYS A 111 -2.42 3.56 9.42
CA CYS A 111 -3.69 3.84 10.08
C CYS A 111 -3.69 3.22 11.46
N HIS A 112 -4.40 3.82 12.40
CA HIS A 112 -4.56 3.21 13.71
C HIS A 112 -6.06 3.06 14.01
N TRP A 113 -6.61 1.89 13.70
CA TRP A 113 -6.00 0.73 13.06
C TRP A 113 -6.95 0.09 12.05
N ALA A 114 -8.17 -0.35 12.43
CA ALA A 114 -9.08 -0.94 11.48
C ALA A 114 -9.57 0.11 10.49
N THR A 115 -9.32 -0.14 9.22
CA THR A 115 -9.55 0.82 8.15
C THR A 115 -10.53 0.24 7.14
N THR A 116 -11.58 1.00 6.79
CA THR A 116 -12.50 0.67 5.70
C THR A 116 -12.50 1.81 4.69
N VAL A 117 -12.39 1.47 3.42
CA VAL A 117 -12.28 2.42 2.31
C VAL A 117 -13.49 2.30 1.40
N TYR A 118 -14.05 3.45 1.02
CA TYR A 118 -15.14 3.58 0.06
C TYR A 118 -14.72 4.52 -1.07
N VAL A 119 -15.18 4.21 -2.27
CA VAL A 119 -15.13 5.08 -3.43
C VAL A 119 -16.56 5.33 -3.87
N ASP A 120 -16.98 6.60 -3.82
CA ASP A 120 -18.37 7.01 -4.02
C ASP A 120 -19.31 6.23 -3.08
N SER A 121 -20.16 5.37 -3.62
CA SER A 121 -21.09 4.55 -2.84
C SER A 121 -20.62 3.12 -2.55
N GLU A 122 -19.44 2.71 -3.06
CA GLU A 122 -19.00 1.32 -3.02
C GLU A 122 -17.83 1.11 -2.06
N GLN A 123 -17.92 0.05 -1.26
CA GLN A 123 -16.81 -0.36 -0.40
C GLN A 123 -15.68 -0.99 -1.23
N ALA A 124 -14.52 -0.37 -1.21
CA ALA A 124 -13.32 -0.87 -1.90
C ALA A 124 -12.61 -2.00 -1.11
N GLY A 125 -12.71 -1.96 0.22
CA GLY A 125 -12.10 -2.97 1.08
C GLY A 125 -11.97 -2.54 2.52
N ALA A 126 -11.49 -3.48 3.35
CA ALA A 126 -11.16 -3.24 4.75
C ALA A 126 -9.84 -3.93 5.10
N ASP A 127 -9.11 -3.36 6.08
CA ASP A 127 -7.82 -3.87 6.56
C ASP A 127 -7.67 -3.55 8.04
N GLU A 128 -7.11 -4.47 8.82
CA GLU A 128 -6.93 -4.34 10.26
C GLU A 128 -5.45 -4.43 10.68
N ARG A 129 -4.53 -4.23 9.75
CA ARG A 129 -3.09 -4.27 10.01
C ARG A 129 -2.64 -3.00 10.69
N LEU A 130 -1.98 -3.15 11.85
CA LEU A 130 -1.53 -2.01 12.65
C LEU A 130 -0.16 -1.47 12.23
N SER A 131 0.78 -2.36 11.88
CA SER A 131 2.21 -2.01 11.79
C SER A 131 2.75 -1.91 10.37
N VAL A 132 1.93 -2.15 9.36
CA VAL A 132 2.31 -2.12 7.95
C VAL A 132 1.34 -1.26 7.15
N PRO A 133 1.74 -0.76 5.97
CA PRO A 133 0.84 0.01 5.13
C PRO A 133 -0.41 -0.77 4.72
N ASN A 134 -1.56 -0.12 4.80
CA ASN A 134 -2.82 -0.62 4.25
C ASN A 134 -2.85 -0.28 2.76
N ARG A 135 -3.12 -1.26 1.91
CA ARG A 135 -3.18 -1.09 0.46
C ARG A 135 -4.49 -1.62 -0.09
N PHE A 136 -5.16 -0.78 -0.88
CA PHE A 136 -6.46 -1.10 -1.47
C PHE A 136 -6.38 -0.97 -2.99
N SER A 137 -6.82 -2.01 -3.71
CA SER A 137 -6.98 -1.94 -5.16
C SER A 137 -8.27 -1.19 -5.48
N LEU A 138 -8.15 -0.05 -6.15
CA LEU A 138 -9.27 0.80 -6.54
C LEU A 138 -9.54 0.78 -8.06
N THR A 139 -8.89 -0.12 -8.77
CA THR A 139 -8.87 -0.18 -10.25
C THR A 139 -10.27 -0.27 -10.87
N SER A 140 -11.18 -1.02 -10.25
CA SER A 140 -12.55 -1.18 -10.75
C SER A 140 -13.45 0.00 -10.42
N LEU A 141 -13.11 0.79 -9.40
CA LEU A 141 -13.96 1.85 -8.85
C LEU A 141 -13.51 3.24 -9.30
N MET A 142 -12.21 3.47 -9.48
CA MET A 142 -11.65 4.76 -9.88
C MET A 142 -11.37 4.84 -11.38
N THR A 143 -12.41 5.14 -12.17
CA THR A 143 -12.27 5.49 -13.59
C THR A 143 -11.86 6.96 -13.73
N PRO A 144 -11.38 7.43 -14.93
CA PRO A 144 -11.16 8.85 -15.14
C PRO A 144 -12.39 9.69 -14.82
N GLY A 145 -12.22 10.71 -13.97
CA GLY A 145 -13.32 11.55 -13.49
C GLY A 145 -13.13 12.00 -12.04
N VAL A 146 -14.18 12.56 -11.46
CA VAL A 146 -14.21 12.98 -10.07
C VAL A 146 -14.85 11.88 -9.23
N HIS A 147 -14.16 11.48 -8.17
CA HIS A 147 -14.63 10.48 -7.21
C HIS A 147 -14.55 11.01 -5.78
N THR A 148 -15.44 10.55 -4.94
CA THR A 148 -15.38 10.79 -3.49
C THR A 148 -14.69 9.60 -2.83
N LEU A 149 -13.50 9.83 -2.29
CA LEU A 149 -12.78 8.86 -1.46
C LEU A 149 -13.16 9.08 0.00
N THR A 150 -13.73 8.04 0.64
CA THR A 150 -14.09 8.08 2.05
C THR A 150 -13.38 6.94 2.80
N ILE A 151 -12.75 7.27 3.91
CA ILE A 151 -11.98 6.35 4.74
C ILE A 151 -12.54 6.40 6.15
N CYS A 152 -12.89 5.25 6.71
CA CYS A 152 -13.21 5.09 8.12
C CYS A 152 -12.03 4.44 8.83
N VAL A 153 -11.58 5.03 9.93
CA VAL A 153 -10.57 4.44 10.82
C VAL A 153 -11.19 4.23 12.20
N ASP A 154 -11.15 3.00 12.67
CA ASP A 154 -11.69 2.58 13.97
C ASP A 154 -10.54 2.17 14.89
N ASN A 155 -10.33 2.91 15.98
CA ASN A 155 -9.30 2.64 16.96
C ASN A 155 -9.80 1.92 18.22
N ARG A 156 -11.03 1.42 18.22
CA ARG A 156 -11.55 0.61 19.33
C ARG A 156 -10.80 -0.71 19.41
N LEU A 157 -10.60 -1.19 20.65
CA LEU A 157 -10.00 -2.50 20.89
C LEU A 157 -10.96 -3.61 20.44
N LYS A 158 -10.61 -4.31 19.36
CA LYS A 158 -11.42 -5.38 18.76
C LYS A 158 -11.11 -6.78 19.27
N TYR A 159 -9.92 -6.97 19.78
CA TYR A 159 -9.43 -8.27 20.23
C TYR A 159 -9.16 -8.26 21.73
N PRO A 160 -9.36 -9.37 22.45
CA PRO A 160 -9.06 -9.47 23.87
C PRO A 160 -7.54 -9.48 24.09
N MET A 161 -6.94 -8.29 24.13
CA MET A 161 -5.53 -8.09 24.40
C MET A 161 -5.35 -7.56 25.81
N ASP A 162 -4.18 -7.88 26.42
CA ASP A 162 -3.80 -7.33 27.70
C ASP A 162 -3.69 -5.80 27.63
N GLN A 163 -4.00 -5.12 28.75
CA GLN A 163 -3.91 -3.66 28.86
C GLN A 163 -2.51 -3.11 28.57
N TRP A 164 -1.47 -3.94 28.69
CA TRP A 164 -0.08 -3.59 28.40
C TRP A 164 0.33 -3.84 26.95
N ALA A 165 -0.61 -4.23 26.09
CA ALA A 165 -0.34 -4.39 24.65
C ALA A 165 0.01 -3.05 24.02
N HIS A 166 1.27 -2.89 23.60
CA HIS A 166 1.78 -1.65 23.06
C HIS A 166 1.08 -1.26 21.76
N GLY A 167 0.77 0.04 21.64
CA GLY A 167 0.21 0.64 20.43
C GLY A 167 -1.28 0.38 20.23
N THR A 168 -1.99 -0.26 21.17
CA THR A 168 -3.42 -0.57 21.07
C THR A 168 -4.25 -0.07 22.24
N THR A 169 -3.59 0.31 23.35
CA THR A 169 -4.25 0.77 24.58
C THR A 169 -3.65 2.09 25.08
N GLU A 170 -4.38 2.78 25.95
CA GLU A 170 -3.91 4.01 26.61
C GLU A 170 -2.85 3.77 27.68
N TYR A 171 -2.65 2.52 28.10
CA TYR A 171 -1.76 2.20 29.22
C TYR A 171 -0.27 2.23 28.87
N THR A 172 0.09 2.32 27.59
CA THR A 172 1.48 2.32 27.14
C THR A 172 1.80 3.49 26.23
N GLN A 173 1.41 3.43 24.95
CA GLN A 173 1.80 4.40 23.91
C GLN A 173 0.64 5.18 23.33
N THR A 174 -0.49 5.24 24.00
CA THR A 174 -1.74 5.85 23.55
C THR A 174 -2.46 5.12 22.43
N ASN A 175 -3.78 5.26 22.42
CA ASN A 175 -4.67 4.73 21.38
C ASN A 175 -5.13 5.89 20.48
N TRP A 176 -4.24 6.38 19.61
CA TRP A 176 -4.55 7.50 18.70
C TRP A 176 -5.51 7.08 17.58
N ASN A 177 -6.17 8.03 16.94
CA ASN A 177 -6.93 7.81 15.71
C ASN A 177 -6.40 8.73 14.61
N GLY A 178 -6.23 8.22 13.41
CA GLY A 178 -5.74 9.01 12.31
C GLY A 178 -5.11 8.19 11.20
N ILE A 179 -4.55 8.93 10.24
CA ILE A 179 -3.78 8.40 9.11
C ILE A 179 -2.46 9.18 9.08
N VAL A 180 -1.34 8.52 9.40
CA VAL A 180 -0.02 9.15 9.44
C VAL A 180 0.90 8.58 8.37
N GLY A 181 1.95 9.33 8.02
CA GLY A 181 2.82 8.99 6.91
C GLY A 181 2.16 9.29 5.55
N ARG A 182 2.50 8.52 4.51
CA ARG A 182 2.02 8.79 3.15
C ARG A 182 0.57 8.37 2.96
N ILE A 183 -0.16 9.21 2.25
CA ILE A 183 -1.50 8.94 1.74
C ILE A 183 -1.42 9.20 0.24
N GLU A 184 -1.39 8.17 -0.57
CA GLU A 184 -1.15 8.32 -2.00
C GLU A 184 -1.95 7.34 -2.85
N LEU A 185 -2.36 7.79 -4.03
CA LEU A 185 -2.79 6.93 -5.12
C LEU A 185 -1.64 6.69 -6.06
N GLU A 186 -1.46 5.45 -6.47
CA GLU A 186 -0.48 5.02 -7.43
C GLU A 186 -1.18 4.39 -8.63
N ALA A 187 -0.91 4.91 -9.82
CA ALA A 187 -1.37 4.31 -11.08
C ALA A 187 -0.22 3.56 -11.73
N ARG A 188 -0.29 2.24 -11.71
CA ARG A 188 0.70 1.31 -12.27
C ARG A 188 0.29 0.87 -13.65
N PRO A 189 1.22 0.48 -14.52
CA PRO A 189 0.88 -0.26 -15.73
C PRO A 189 0.00 -1.47 -15.39
N ALA A 190 -0.91 -1.85 -16.30
CA ALA A 190 -1.76 -3.02 -16.08
C ALA A 190 -0.93 -4.31 -15.93
N LEU A 191 0.16 -4.42 -16.69
CA LEU A 191 1.18 -5.46 -16.49
C LEU A 191 2.18 -4.98 -15.43
N ASN A 192 2.12 -5.55 -14.24
CA ASN A 192 2.98 -5.14 -13.12
C ASN A 192 3.22 -6.29 -12.14
N ILE A 193 4.22 -6.13 -11.27
CA ILE A 193 4.46 -7.00 -10.13
C ILE A 193 3.69 -6.44 -8.94
N LYS A 194 2.61 -7.13 -8.54
CA LYS A 194 1.78 -6.73 -7.38
C LYS A 194 2.45 -7.09 -6.06
N GLN A 195 3.08 -8.26 -6.02
CA GLN A 195 3.75 -8.76 -4.83
C GLN A 195 4.93 -9.65 -5.22
N MET A 196 5.99 -9.58 -4.45
CA MET A 196 7.15 -10.46 -4.56
C MET A 196 7.49 -11.02 -3.18
N ARG A 197 7.69 -12.34 -3.12
CA ARG A 197 8.19 -13.03 -1.95
C ARG A 197 9.46 -13.79 -2.33
N ILE A 198 10.48 -13.66 -1.51
CA ILE A 198 11.76 -14.34 -1.69
C ILE A 198 12.00 -15.18 -0.44
N ASP A 199 12.10 -16.50 -0.63
CA ASP A 199 12.41 -17.44 0.43
C ASP A 199 13.81 -18.04 0.15
N PRO A 200 14.84 -17.73 0.96
CA PRO A 200 16.18 -18.24 0.74
C PRO A 200 16.31 -19.72 1.16
N ASP A 201 16.89 -20.54 0.29
CA ASP A 201 17.32 -21.90 0.57
C ASP A 201 18.86 -21.87 0.72
N VAL A 202 19.28 -21.76 1.97
CA VAL A 202 20.68 -21.56 2.35
C VAL A 202 21.54 -22.77 2.02
N ASP A 203 21.01 -23.96 2.23
CA ASP A 203 21.74 -25.21 2.04
C ASP A 203 22.06 -25.46 0.56
N ASN A 204 21.09 -25.16 -0.32
CA ASN A 204 21.23 -25.35 -1.76
C ASN A 204 21.74 -24.10 -2.49
N ARG A 205 22.01 -23.00 -1.77
CA ARG A 205 22.50 -21.73 -2.36
C ARG A 205 21.60 -21.19 -3.47
N LYS A 206 20.30 -21.19 -3.24
CA LYS A 206 19.31 -20.67 -4.16
C LYS A 206 18.25 -19.85 -3.43
N ILE A 207 17.42 -19.16 -4.18
CA ILE A 207 16.23 -18.48 -3.68
C ILE A 207 14.99 -18.96 -4.42
N HIS A 208 13.90 -19.16 -3.69
CA HIS A 208 12.59 -19.41 -4.25
C HIS A 208 11.86 -18.07 -4.37
N VAL A 209 11.56 -17.65 -5.59
CA VAL A 209 10.88 -16.37 -5.88
C VAL A 209 9.45 -16.66 -6.25
N ARG A 210 8.51 -16.11 -5.48
CA ARG A 210 7.08 -16.13 -5.78
C ARG A 210 6.61 -14.73 -6.13
N LEU A 211 5.92 -14.58 -7.26
CA LEU A 211 5.48 -13.31 -7.81
C LEU A 211 3.99 -13.34 -8.10
N HIS A 212 3.28 -12.35 -7.61
CA HIS A 212 1.93 -12.04 -8.04
C HIS A 212 2.01 -11.01 -9.15
N LEU A 213 1.69 -11.39 -10.38
CA LEU A 213 1.73 -10.52 -11.55
C LEU A 213 0.32 -10.10 -11.94
N GLY A 214 0.12 -8.82 -12.23
CA GLY A 214 -1.10 -8.28 -12.80
C GLY A 214 -1.03 -8.27 -14.32
N ALA A 215 -2.16 -8.48 -15.01
CA ALA A 215 -2.27 -8.44 -16.46
C ALA A 215 -3.43 -7.55 -16.98
N GLY A 216 -4.10 -6.79 -16.09
CA GLY A 216 -5.27 -5.99 -16.49
C GLY A 216 -6.46 -6.85 -16.93
N LYS A 217 -7.28 -6.32 -17.86
CA LYS A 217 -8.51 -6.97 -18.31
C LYS A 217 -8.29 -8.04 -19.41
N GLU A 218 -7.12 -8.08 -19.99
CA GLU A 218 -6.77 -8.99 -21.08
C GLU A 218 -5.60 -9.88 -20.67
N ALA A 219 -5.52 -11.06 -21.31
CA ALA A 219 -4.37 -11.93 -21.16
C ALA A 219 -3.11 -11.25 -21.73
N ALA A 220 -1.98 -11.47 -21.10
CA ALA A 220 -0.71 -10.90 -21.50
C ALA A 220 0.38 -11.97 -21.65
N LYS A 221 1.30 -11.76 -22.58
CA LYS A 221 2.52 -12.54 -22.73
C LYS A 221 3.72 -11.62 -22.61
N GLY A 222 4.80 -12.11 -22.00
CA GLY A 222 6.02 -11.34 -21.83
C GLY A 222 7.16 -12.18 -21.29
N GLU A 223 8.18 -11.50 -20.86
CA GLU A 223 9.36 -12.12 -20.24
C GLU A 223 9.57 -11.51 -18.85
N LEU A 224 9.82 -12.36 -17.88
CA LEU A 224 10.24 -11.98 -16.55
C LEU A 224 11.74 -12.14 -16.42
N ALA A 225 12.46 -11.04 -16.24
CA ALA A 225 13.88 -11.05 -15.92
C ALA A 225 14.08 -11.00 -14.40
N LEU A 226 14.73 -12.01 -13.85
CA LEU A 226 15.15 -12.08 -12.45
C LEU A 226 16.68 -11.92 -12.40
N GLN A 227 17.15 -10.81 -11.82
CA GLN A 227 18.58 -10.49 -11.76
C GLN A 227 19.00 -10.31 -10.30
N VAL A 228 19.92 -11.14 -9.84
CA VAL A 228 20.49 -11.04 -8.50
C VAL A 228 21.85 -10.34 -8.57
N THR A 229 22.02 -9.32 -7.73
CA THR A 229 23.27 -8.56 -7.60
C THR A 229 23.72 -8.54 -6.14
N GLY A 230 25.02 -8.51 -5.91
CA GLY A 230 25.58 -8.22 -4.60
C GLY A 230 25.36 -6.75 -4.19
N LYS A 231 25.66 -6.44 -2.92
CA LYS A 231 25.58 -5.07 -2.39
C LYS A 231 26.48 -4.09 -3.16
N ASP A 232 27.59 -4.59 -3.72
CA ASP A 232 28.52 -3.83 -4.57
C ASP A 232 28.04 -3.64 -6.02
N GLY A 233 26.84 -4.10 -6.35
CA GLY A 233 26.25 -4.02 -7.67
C GLY A 233 26.74 -5.07 -8.67
N LYS A 234 27.67 -5.96 -8.26
CA LYS A 234 28.14 -7.02 -9.16
C LYS A 234 27.07 -8.07 -9.39
N PRO A 235 26.90 -8.53 -10.64
CA PRO A 235 25.93 -9.58 -10.94
C PRO A 235 26.35 -10.90 -10.27
N VAL A 236 25.36 -11.60 -9.70
CA VAL A 236 25.51 -12.95 -9.13
C VAL A 236 24.90 -13.95 -10.09
N ASN A 237 23.65 -13.75 -10.47
CA ASN A 237 22.96 -14.56 -11.47
C ASN A 237 21.84 -13.76 -12.14
N SER A 238 21.45 -14.18 -13.33
CA SER A 238 20.31 -13.64 -14.07
C SER A 238 19.60 -14.75 -14.84
N VAL A 239 18.31 -14.77 -14.77
CA VAL A 239 17.45 -15.70 -15.52
C VAL A 239 16.28 -14.95 -16.14
N THR A 240 15.93 -15.31 -17.37
CA THR A 240 14.74 -14.78 -18.06
C THR A 240 13.76 -15.93 -18.28
N VAL A 241 12.53 -15.72 -17.85
CA VAL A 241 11.47 -16.73 -17.90
C VAL A 241 10.32 -16.20 -18.77
N PRO A 242 9.90 -16.92 -19.81
CA PRO A 242 8.68 -16.55 -20.54
C PRO A 242 7.47 -16.71 -19.63
N VAL A 243 6.56 -15.73 -19.67
CA VAL A 243 5.35 -15.74 -18.87
C VAL A 243 4.12 -15.53 -19.74
N GLU A 244 3.09 -16.32 -19.48
CA GLU A 244 1.76 -16.16 -20.04
C GLU A 244 0.77 -15.95 -18.89
N LEU A 245 0.11 -14.80 -18.87
CA LEU A 245 -0.79 -14.40 -17.80
C LEU A 245 -2.22 -14.36 -18.30
N PRO A 246 -3.17 -14.99 -17.61
CA PRO A 246 -4.58 -14.78 -17.88
C PRO A 246 -5.01 -13.35 -17.57
N ALA A 247 -6.19 -12.94 -17.99
CA ALA A 247 -6.79 -11.69 -17.57
C ALA A 247 -6.81 -11.60 -16.03
N GLY A 248 -6.46 -10.44 -15.48
CA GLY A 248 -6.30 -10.23 -14.04
C GLY A 248 -4.92 -10.62 -13.48
N GLY A 249 -4.17 -11.45 -14.20
CA GLY A 249 -2.85 -11.92 -13.79
C GLY A 249 -2.87 -13.29 -13.11
N SER A 250 -1.71 -13.70 -12.59
CA SER A 250 -1.55 -14.96 -11.84
C SER A 250 -0.33 -14.92 -10.92
N GLU A 251 -0.24 -15.93 -10.07
CA GLU A 251 0.97 -16.22 -9.32
C GLU A 251 1.90 -17.11 -10.15
N ILE A 252 3.18 -16.79 -10.12
CA ILE A 252 4.25 -17.62 -10.68
C ILE A 252 5.35 -17.83 -9.66
N SER A 253 6.06 -18.95 -9.77
CA SER A 253 7.21 -19.26 -8.92
C SER A 253 8.40 -19.66 -9.76
N HIS A 254 9.60 -19.25 -9.35
CA HIS A 254 10.84 -19.63 -10.00
C HIS A 254 11.99 -19.72 -9.00
N ASP A 255 12.84 -20.73 -9.17
CA ASP A 255 14.07 -20.88 -8.39
C ASP A 255 15.22 -20.18 -9.11
N VAL A 256 15.98 -19.38 -8.38
CA VAL A 256 17.20 -18.74 -8.89
C VAL A 256 18.42 -19.27 -8.14
N GLU A 257 19.27 -19.99 -8.85
CA GLU A 257 20.54 -20.49 -8.33
C GLU A 257 21.52 -19.32 -8.09
N LEU A 258 22.11 -19.26 -6.91
CA LEU A 258 23.08 -18.22 -6.57
C LEU A 258 24.53 -18.67 -6.74
N GLY A 259 24.75 -20.00 -6.82
CA GLY A 259 26.06 -20.61 -6.98
C GLY A 259 26.84 -20.74 -5.67
N LYS A 260 27.86 -21.61 -5.70
CA LYS A 260 28.62 -22.01 -4.49
C LYS A 260 29.42 -20.87 -3.85
N ASN A 261 29.73 -19.82 -4.59
CA ASN A 261 30.55 -18.69 -4.13
C ASN A 261 29.73 -17.59 -3.45
N VAL A 262 28.41 -17.74 -3.34
CA VAL A 262 27.58 -16.78 -2.63
C VAL A 262 27.93 -16.82 -1.15
N ARG A 263 28.18 -15.65 -0.55
CA ARG A 263 28.44 -15.49 0.89
C ARG A 263 27.12 -15.55 1.64
N LEU A 264 27.12 -16.18 2.79
CA LEU A 264 25.98 -16.16 3.71
C LEU A 264 26.09 -14.95 4.61
N TRP A 265 24.95 -14.54 5.13
CA TRP A 265 24.87 -13.48 6.12
C TRP A 265 25.22 -14.04 7.51
N ASP A 266 26.06 -13.36 8.21
CA ASP A 266 26.20 -13.46 9.66
C ASP A 266 26.47 -12.06 10.25
N GLU A 267 26.51 -11.94 11.59
CA GLU A 267 26.67 -10.65 12.26
C GLU A 267 28.06 -10.01 12.07
N PHE A 268 29.06 -10.78 11.68
CA PHE A 268 30.43 -10.32 11.41
C PHE A 268 30.66 -10.06 9.92
N ASP A 269 29.92 -10.78 9.05
CA ASP A 269 29.98 -10.67 7.60
C ASP A 269 28.57 -10.57 6.99
N PRO A 270 27.90 -9.40 7.12
CA PRO A 270 26.52 -9.22 6.72
C PRO A 270 26.37 -9.11 5.19
N ALA A 271 26.53 -10.23 4.48
CA ALA A 271 26.39 -10.30 3.04
C ALA A 271 24.92 -10.14 2.63
N LEU A 272 24.62 -9.11 1.83
CA LEU A 272 23.29 -8.81 1.31
C LEU A 272 23.27 -8.85 -0.21
N TYR A 273 22.14 -9.29 -0.75
CA TYR A 273 21.90 -9.39 -2.18
C TYR A 273 20.59 -8.64 -2.52
N ARG A 274 20.49 -8.20 -3.76
CA ARG A 274 19.30 -7.55 -4.31
C ARG A 274 18.82 -8.36 -5.51
N LEU A 275 17.53 -8.66 -5.51
CA LEU A 275 16.79 -9.17 -6.66
C LEU A 275 16.00 -8.02 -7.30
#